data_3f036dc4d96684f7643318f5562e2fa1
#
_entry.id   3f036dc4d96684f7643318f5562e2fa1
#
_cell.length_a   1.000
_cell.length_b   1.000
_cell.length_c   1.000
_cell.angle_alpha   90.00
_cell.angle_beta   90.00
_cell.angle_gamma   90.00
#
_symmetry.space_group_name_H-M   'P 1'
#
loop_
_entity.id
_entity.type
_entity.pdbx_description
1 polymer ?
#
loop_
_entity_poly.entity_id
_entity_poly.type
_entity_poly.pdbx_seq_one_letter_code
_entity_poly.pdbx_strand_id
1 'polypeptide(L)'
;MPHPYNDGGYAVEDFKQVDPEIGTNEELEKLTKELRKRGISLCLDVVMNHTADTHEWAMRAKRGEQEYMDRYQCYETREIPDQFEKTMPQVFPETAPGNFTWCEEMHRHVLTTFYPYQWDLNYRNPRVFNEMMYNFLFLANKGIDIVRIDAVPYIWKELGTTCRNLQQVHTIVRMMR
;
A
#
# COMPACT_ATOMS: atom_id res chain seq x y z
N MET A 1 -8.09 -1.61 -9.42
CA MET A 1 -8.01 -2.70 -8.41
C MET A 1 -9.20 -2.56 -7.48
N PRO A 2 -9.79 -3.67 -6.97
CA PRO A 2 -10.91 -3.59 -6.03
C PRO A 2 -10.57 -2.73 -4.81
N HIS A 3 -11.54 -1.91 -4.41
CA HIS A 3 -11.41 -0.98 -3.29
C HIS A 3 -12.78 -0.80 -2.60
N PRO A 4 -12.86 -0.97 -1.27
CA PRO A 4 -14.13 -0.93 -0.54
C PRO A 4 -14.58 0.50 -0.19
N TYR A 5 -13.71 1.48 -0.41
CA TYR A 5 -13.92 2.88 -0.03
C TYR A 5 -13.96 3.79 -1.25
N ASN A 6 -14.73 4.86 -1.16
CA ASN A 6 -14.83 5.86 -2.23
C ASN A 6 -13.65 6.86 -2.16
N ASP A 7 -12.44 6.36 -2.33
CA ASP A 7 -11.19 7.12 -2.23
C ASP A 7 -10.39 7.17 -3.55
N GLY A 8 -11.03 6.83 -4.68
CA GLY A 8 -10.38 6.79 -5.99
C GLY A 8 -9.58 5.52 -6.25
N GLY A 9 -9.73 4.48 -5.42
CA GLY A 9 -9.06 3.19 -5.59
C GLY A 9 -7.70 3.09 -4.90
N TYR A 10 -7.38 4.02 -3.99
CA TYR A 10 -6.11 4.01 -3.27
C TYR A 10 -6.08 3.08 -2.05
N ALA A 11 -7.23 2.71 -1.47
CA ALA A 11 -7.33 1.63 -0.48
C ALA A 11 -7.49 0.27 -1.20
N VAL A 12 -6.38 -0.32 -1.62
CA VAL A 12 -6.39 -1.53 -2.47
C VAL A 12 -6.74 -2.77 -1.65
N GLU A 13 -7.79 -3.47 -2.07
CA GLU A 13 -8.23 -4.74 -1.47
C GLU A 13 -7.57 -5.96 -2.13
N ASP A 14 -7.33 -5.92 -3.44
CA ASP A 14 -6.62 -6.97 -4.18
C ASP A 14 -5.80 -6.36 -5.33
N PHE A 15 -4.48 -6.55 -5.32
CA PHE A 15 -3.57 -6.06 -6.36
C PHE A 15 -3.63 -6.85 -7.67
N LYS A 16 -4.22 -8.04 -7.66
CA LYS A 16 -4.21 -8.99 -8.80
C LYS A 16 -5.51 -9.03 -9.57
N GLN A 17 -6.48 -8.19 -9.18
CA GLN A 17 -7.77 -8.11 -9.85
C GLN A 17 -8.05 -6.70 -10.34
N VAL A 18 -8.67 -6.62 -11.51
CA VAL A 18 -9.38 -5.41 -11.94
C VAL A 18 -10.62 -5.28 -11.07
N ASP A 19 -11.02 -4.06 -10.76
CA ASP A 19 -12.26 -3.81 -10.05
C ASP A 19 -13.44 -4.37 -10.85
N PRO A 20 -14.26 -5.26 -10.28
CA PRO A 20 -15.36 -5.88 -11.01
C PRO A 20 -16.43 -4.89 -11.48
N GLU A 21 -16.49 -3.69 -10.88
CA GLU A 21 -17.39 -2.63 -11.34
C GLU A 21 -16.98 -2.03 -12.68
N ILE A 22 -15.68 -2.14 -13.05
CA ILE A 22 -15.15 -1.54 -14.29
C ILE A 22 -14.67 -2.58 -15.31
N GLY A 23 -14.53 -3.86 -14.93
CA GLY A 23 -14.13 -4.90 -15.86
C GLY A 23 -13.42 -6.09 -15.25
N THR A 24 -12.74 -6.83 -16.11
CA THR A 24 -11.98 -8.06 -15.76
C THR A 24 -10.52 -7.96 -16.14
N ASN A 25 -9.70 -8.88 -15.64
CA ASN A 25 -8.29 -8.98 -16.03
C ASN A 25 -8.10 -9.25 -17.52
N GLU A 26 -9.00 -10.04 -18.11
CA GLU A 26 -9.00 -10.35 -19.56
C GLU A 26 -9.33 -9.11 -20.39
N GLU A 27 -10.24 -8.28 -19.93
CA GLU A 27 -10.58 -7.01 -20.60
C GLU A 27 -9.42 -6.02 -20.49
N LEU A 28 -8.74 -5.93 -19.36
CA LEU A 28 -7.52 -5.14 -19.21
C LEU A 28 -6.45 -5.59 -20.23
N GLU A 29 -6.20 -6.90 -20.37
CA GLU A 29 -5.23 -7.42 -21.35
C GLU A 29 -5.64 -7.14 -22.79
N LYS A 30 -6.94 -7.16 -23.12
CA LYS A 30 -7.43 -6.75 -24.44
C LYS A 30 -7.21 -5.26 -24.65
N LEU A 31 -7.54 -4.44 -23.65
CA LEU A 31 -7.35 -2.99 -23.73
C LEU A 31 -5.88 -2.63 -23.98
N THR A 32 -4.93 -3.22 -23.23
CA THR A 32 -3.50 -2.96 -23.43
C THR A 32 -3.06 -3.28 -24.87
N LYS A 33 -3.50 -4.41 -25.42
CA LYS A 33 -3.19 -4.81 -26.78
C LYS A 33 -3.77 -3.84 -27.81
N GLU A 34 -5.02 -3.39 -27.65
CA GLU A 34 -5.67 -2.45 -28.57
C GLU A 34 -5.05 -1.05 -28.51
N LEU A 35 -4.69 -0.57 -27.31
CA LEU A 35 -4.00 0.70 -27.16
C LEU A 35 -2.64 0.69 -27.85
N ARG A 36 -1.86 -0.39 -27.64
CA ARG A 36 -0.53 -0.56 -28.24
C ARG A 36 -0.58 -0.59 -29.78
N LYS A 37 -1.60 -1.22 -30.41
CA LYS A 37 -1.80 -1.19 -31.86
C LYS A 37 -2.00 0.24 -32.37
N ARG A 38 -2.48 1.15 -31.54
CA ARG A 38 -2.73 2.56 -31.88
C ARG A 38 -1.60 3.49 -31.46
N GLY A 39 -0.47 2.94 -30.99
CA GLY A 39 0.67 3.72 -30.49
C GLY A 39 0.42 4.42 -29.16
N ILE A 40 -0.54 3.94 -28.37
CA ILE A 40 -0.89 4.51 -27.04
C ILE A 40 -0.35 3.58 -25.95
N SER A 41 0.44 4.12 -25.03
CA SER A 41 0.93 3.41 -23.85
C SER A 41 -0.07 3.54 -22.70
N LEU A 42 -0.31 2.43 -22.00
CA LEU A 42 -1.13 2.44 -20.79
C LEU A 42 -0.24 2.66 -19.56
N CYS A 43 -0.58 3.69 -18.78
CA CYS A 43 0.00 3.93 -17.47
C CYS A 43 -0.97 3.46 -16.39
N LEU A 44 -0.50 2.59 -15.48
CA LEU A 44 -1.27 2.11 -14.32
C LEU A 44 -0.70 2.65 -13.03
N ASP A 45 -1.56 3.10 -12.14
CA ASP A 45 -1.23 3.51 -10.79
C ASP A 45 -1.14 2.28 -9.87
N VAL A 46 -0.06 2.14 -9.10
CA VAL A 46 0.16 1.04 -8.16
C VAL A 46 0.52 1.58 -6.78
N VAL A 47 -0.32 1.27 -5.81
CA VAL A 47 -0.11 1.67 -4.41
C VAL A 47 0.85 0.70 -3.74
N MET A 48 2.01 1.18 -3.31
CA MET A 48 3.02 0.32 -2.68
C MET A 48 3.15 0.55 -1.16
N ASN A 49 2.68 1.69 -0.66
CA ASN A 49 2.85 2.07 0.75
C ASN A 49 1.91 1.34 1.71
N HIS A 50 0.69 1.02 1.29
CA HIS A 50 -0.38 0.52 2.16
C HIS A 50 -1.33 -0.41 1.42
N THR A 51 -2.18 -1.09 2.17
CA THR A 51 -3.35 -1.83 1.67
C THR A 51 -4.61 -1.28 2.32
N ALA A 52 -5.79 -1.67 1.79
CA ALA A 52 -7.03 -1.51 2.54
C ALA A 52 -7.01 -2.39 3.81
N ASP A 53 -7.73 -1.99 4.84
CA ASP A 53 -7.93 -2.78 6.06
C ASP A 53 -8.85 -4.01 5.84
N THR A 54 -9.40 -4.15 4.64
CA THR A 54 -10.15 -5.32 4.13
C THR A 54 -9.31 -6.24 3.25
N HIS A 55 -8.06 -5.84 2.91
CA HIS A 55 -7.14 -6.71 2.18
C HIS A 55 -6.93 -8.04 2.92
N GLU A 56 -6.73 -9.13 2.19
CA GLU A 56 -6.53 -10.47 2.77
C GLU A 56 -5.52 -10.47 3.93
N TRP A 57 -4.41 -9.76 3.78
CA TRP A 57 -3.39 -9.68 4.83
C TRP A 57 -3.91 -8.97 6.09
N ALA A 58 -4.66 -7.89 5.94
CA ALA A 58 -5.26 -7.18 7.06
C ALA A 58 -6.31 -8.02 7.76
N MET A 59 -7.14 -8.73 7.00
CA MET A 59 -8.15 -9.65 7.55
C MET A 59 -7.52 -10.83 8.30
N ARG A 60 -6.38 -11.33 7.84
CA ARG A 60 -5.63 -12.38 8.54
C ARG A 60 -4.93 -11.84 9.80
N ALA A 61 -4.38 -10.62 9.74
CA ALA A 61 -3.83 -9.94 10.90
C ALA A 61 -4.91 -9.71 11.98
N LYS A 62 -6.11 -9.27 11.60
CA LYS A 62 -7.27 -9.12 12.50
C LYS A 62 -7.68 -10.44 13.19
N ARG A 63 -7.43 -11.60 12.57
CA ARG A 63 -7.63 -12.92 13.17
C ARG A 63 -6.50 -13.36 14.10
N GLY A 64 -5.49 -12.52 14.33
CA GLY A 64 -4.36 -12.81 15.21
C GLY A 64 -3.23 -13.63 14.58
N GLU A 65 -3.20 -13.75 13.24
CA GLU A 65 -2.12 -14.44 12.55
C GLU A 65 -0.85 -13.57 12.56
N GLN A 66 0.12 -13.92 13.41
CA GLN A 66 1.33 -13.11 13.66
C GLN A 66 2.10 -12.78 12.37
N GLU A 67 2.24 -13.74 11.46
CA GLU A 67 2.91 -13.54 10.18
C GLU A 67 2.31 -12.37 9.38
N TYR A 68 0.99 -12.16 9.48
CA TYR A 68 0.29 -11.09 8.78
C TYR A 68 0.28 -9.78 9.57
N MET A 69 0.28 -9.86 10.90
CA MET A 69 0.49 -8.68 11.74
C MET A 69 1.87 -8.06 11.48
N ASP A 70 2.91 -8.88 11.29
CA ASP A 70 4.28 -8.45 11.00
C ASP A 70 4.45 -7.78 9.62
N ARG A 71 3.43 -7.85 8.76
CA ARG A 71 3.41 -7.16 7.47
C ARG A 71 3.06 -5.68 7.59
N TYR A 72 2.51 -5.26 8.72
CA TYR A 72 2.10 -3.90 9.00
C TYR A 72 2.94 -3.25 10.08
N GLN A 73 2.96 -1.93 10.11
CA GLN A 73 3.54 -1.16 11.21
C GLN A 73 2.50 -1.06 12.32
N CYS A 74 2.50 -2.02 13.25
CA CYS A 74 1.51 -2.07 14.33
C CYS A 74 2.15 -2.31 15.70
N TYR A 75 1.57 -1.72 16.76
CA TYR A 75 2.15 -1.64 18.11
C TYR A 75 1.07 -1.84 19.17
N GLU A 76 1.42 -2.52 20.28
CA GLU A 76 0.49 -2.81 21.39
C GLU A 76 0.10 -1.57 22.18
N THR A 77 1.06 -0.66 22.36
CA THR A 77 0.90 0.53 23.18
C THR A 77 1.17 1.80 22.36
N ARG A 78 0.83 2.95 22.91
CA ARG A 78 1.14 4.26 22.31
C ARG A 78 2.61 4.67 22.44
N GLU A 79 3.45 3.93 23.15
CA GLU A 79 4.84 4.33 23.41
C GLU A 79 5.63 4.60 22.12
N ILE A 80 5.61 3.67 21.17
CA ILE A 80 6.29 3.85 19.88
C ILE A 80 5.50 4.77 18.93
N PRO A 81 4.18 4.63 18.78
CA PRO A 81 3.35 5.59 18.03
C PRO A 81 3.60 7.05 18.44
N ASP A 82 3.60 7.38 19.73
CA ASP A 82 3.83 8.73 20.21
C ASP A 82 5.23 9.27 19.88
N GLN A 83 6.23 8.38 19.79
CA GLN A 83 7.57 8.76 19.32
C GLN A 83 7.60 9.07 17.82
N PHE A 84 6.90 8.29 17.00
CA PHE A 84 6.74 8.58 15.57
C PHE A 84 6.05 9.93 15.34
N GLU A 85 4.95 10.18 16.04
CA GLU A 85 4.15 11.40 15.88
C GLU A 85 4.90 12.69 16.27
N LYS A 86 6.00 12.60 17.03
CA LYS A 86 6.87 13.77 17.30
C LYS A 86 7.60 14.30 16.07
N THR A 87 7.88 13.45 15.11
CA THR A 87 8.70 13.80 13.93
C THR A 87 8.00 13.56 12.60
N MET A 88 6.99 12.68 12.58
CA MET A 88 6.23 12.32 11.39
C MET A 88 5.07 13.31 11.18
N PRO A 89 5.10 14.12 10.12
CA PRO A 89 4.01 15.06 9.86
C PRO A 89 2.76 14.31 9.36
N GLN A 90 1.60 14.80 9.76
CA GLN A 90 0.31 14.32 9.24
C GLN A 90 0.11 14.76 7.80
N VAL A 91 -0.49 13.90 6.97
CA VAL A 91 -0.80 14.21 5.57
C VAL A 91 -2.14 14.92 5.46
N PHE A 92 -3.15 14.44 6.17
CA PHE A 92 -4.52 14.97 6.16
C PHE A 92 -4.99 15.34 7.58
N PRO A 93 -4.41 16.38 8.22
CA PRO A 93 -4.70 16.68 9.63
C PRO A 93 -6.15 17.06 9.91
N GLU A 94 -6.89 17.55 8.91
CA GLU A 94 -8.29 17.96 9.04
C GLU A 94 -9.28 16.81 8.84
N THR A 95 -8.97 15.86 7.94
CA THR A 95 -9.90 14.78 7.54
C THR A 95 -9.54 13.42 8.13
N ALA A 96 -8.25 13.22 8.45
CA ALA A 96 -7.71 12.00 9.06
C ALA A 96 -6.61 12.36 10.05
N PRO A 97 -6.97 12.94 11.23
CA PRO A 97 -5.99 13.37 12.22
C PRO A 97 -5.27 12.19 12.87
N GLY A 98 -3.98 12.38 13.17
CA GLY A 98 -3.09 11.36 13.69
C GLY A 98 -2.43 10.54 12.59
N ASN A 99 -1.46 9.69 13.01
CA ASN A 99 -0.77 8.78 12.11
C ASN A 99 -1.00 7.31 12.51
N PHE A 100 -1.80 7.06 13.54
CA PHE A 100 -2.07 5.71 14.03
C PHE A 100 -3.55 5.51 14.33
N THR A 101 -4.09 4.40 13.88
CA THR A 101 -5.47 3.97 14.10
C THR A 101 -5.50 2.75 15.01
N TRP A 102 -6.36 2.76 16.04
CA TRP A 102 -6.59 1.61 16.89
C TRP A 102 -7.38 0.54 16.13
N CYS A 103 -6.90 -0.70 16.13
CA CYS A 103 -7.59 -1.86 15.64
C CYS A 103 -8.01 -2.74 16.81
N GLU A 104 -9.31 -2.82 17.05
CA GLU A 104 -9.87 -3.53 18.20
C GLU A 104 -9.60 -5.04 18.12
N GLU A 105 -9.73 -5.64 16.94
CA GLU A 105 -9.55 -7.07 16.73
C GLU A 105 -8.13 -7.55 17.00
N MET A 106 -7.13 -6.68 16.71
CA MET A 106 -5.73 -7.00 16.94
C MET A 106 -5.21 -6.51 18.30
N HIS A 107 -5.96 -5.64 18.99
CA HIS A 107 -5.48 -4.86 20.13
C HIS A 107 -4.13 -4.16 19.82
N ARG A 108 -4.07 -3.46 18.66
CA ARG A 108 -2.89 -2.76 18.16
C ARG A 108 -3.22 -1.39 17.59
N HIS A 109 -2.27 -0.48 17.74
CA HIS A 109 -2.23 0.76 16.97
C HIS A 109 -1.54 0.50 15.64
N VAL A 110 -2.24 0.62 14.53
CA VAL A 110 -1.72 0.43 13.18
C VAL A 110 -1.32 1.79 12.62
N LEU A 111 -0.16 1.89 11.99
CA LEU A 111 0.27 3.11 11.31
C LEU A 111 -0.57 3.31 10.06
N THR A 112 -1.16 4.50 9.95
CA THR A 112 -2.06 4.92 8.88
C THR A 112 -1.67 6.32 8.43
N THR A 113 -0.69 6.38 7.52
CA THR A 113 -0.12 7.67 7.04
C THR A 113 -1.17 8.56 6.39
N PHE A 114 -2.21 7.98 5.76
CA PHE A 114 -3.24 8.69 5.01
C PHE A 114 -4.59 8.61 5.71
N TYR A 115 -5.37 7.56 5.44
CA TYR A 115 -6.68 7.36 6.06
C TYR A 115 -6.69 6.16 7.01
N PRO A 116 -7.59 6.12 8.00
CA PRO A 116 -7.66 5.04 9.00
C PRO A 116 -7.81 3.63 8.42
N TYR A 117 -8.38 3.51 7.24
CA TYR A 117 -8.58 2.26 6.51
C TYR A 117 -7.44 1.92 5.54
N GLN A 118 -6.38 2.72 5.48
CA GLN A 118 -5.18 2.50 4.66
C GLN A 118 -4.01 2.15 5.58
N TRP A 119 -3.74 0.85 5.73
CA TRP A 119 -2.77 0.32 6.67
C TRP A 119 -1.37 0.25 6.07
N ASP A 120 -0.42 0.95 6.66
CA ASP A 120 0.93 1.08 6.15
C ASP A 120 1.73 -0.22 6.29
N LEU A 121 2.35 -0.64 5.19
CA LEU A 121 3.13 -1.85 5.09
C LEU A 121 4.51 -1.71 5.76
N ASN A 122 4.98 -2.81 6.33
CA ASN A 122 6.28 -2.91 6.98
C ASN A 122 7.34 -3.46 6.02
N TYR A 123 8.00 -2.59 5.27
CA TYR A 123 9.08 -2.97 4.35
C TYR A 123 10.40 -3.41 5.04
N ARG A 124 10.49 -3.35 6.38
CA ARG A 124 11.56 -4.04 7.13
C ARG A 124 11.37 -5.55 7.10
N ASN A 125 10.15 -6.03 6.87
CA ASN A 125 9.85 -7.43 6.62
C ASN A 125 10.12 -7.76 5.13
N PRO A 126 11.12 -8.58 4.80
CA PRO A 126 11.46 -8.87 3.40
C PRO A 126 10.34 -9.60 2.64
N ARG A 127 9.45 -10.30 3.34
CA ARG A 127 8.27 -10.92 2.70
C ARG A 127 7.34 -9.87 2.09
N VAL A 128 7.17 -8.72 2.76
CA VAL A 128 6.36 -7.61 2.22
C VAL A 128 6.94 -7.13 0.89
N PHE A 129 8.26 -6.87 0.86
CA PHE A 129 8.93 -6.46 -0.38
C PHE A 129 8.74 -7.52 -1.49
N ASN A 130 8.99 -8.78 -1.21
CA ASN A 130 8.90 -9.86 -2.20
C ASN A 130 7.47 -9.99 -2.77
N GLU A 131 6.46 -9.95 -1.92
CA GLU A 131 5.08 -10.09 -2.36
C GLU A 131 4.56 -8.84 -3.09
N MET A 132 4.98 -7.65 -2.66
CA MET A 132 4.64 -6.42 -3.38
C MET A 132 5.37 -6.34 -4.74
N MET A 133 6.62 -6.83 -4.84
CA MET A 133 7.30 -7.02 -6.12
C MET A 133 6.58 -8.03 -7.02
N TYR A 134 6.07 -9.12 -6.45
CA TYR A 134 5.27 -10.07 -7.21
C TYR A 134 4.00 -9.41 -7.77
N ASN A 135 3.28 -8.63 -6.95
CA ASN A 135 2.10 -7.89 -7.39
C ASN A 135 2.44 -6.89 -8.51
N PHE A 136 3.55 -6.17 -8.37
CA PHE A 136 4.07 -5.25 -9.38
C PHE A 136 4.34 -5.96 -10.72
N LEU A 137 5.07 -7.07 -10.68
CA LEU A 137 5.40 -7.87 -11.86
C LEU A 137 4.15 -8.53 -12.47
N PHE A 138 3.21 -8.97 -11.64
CA PHE A 138 1.93 -9.50 -12.12
C PHE A 138 1.19 -8.47 -12.98
N LEU A 139 1.10 -7.21 -12.52
CA LEU A 139 0.48 -6.13 -13.28
C LEU A 139 1.26 -5.78 -14.55
N ALA A 140 2.59 -5.72 -14.48
CA ALA A 140 3.44 -5.51 -15.65
C ALA A 140 3.22 -6.59 -16.73
N ASN A 141 3.05 -7.84 -16.32
CA ASN A 141 2.76 -8.97 -17.23
C ASN A 141 1.37 -8.91 -17.88
N LYS A 142 0.46 -8.08 -17.38
CA LYS A 142 -0.83 -7.79 -18.02
C LYS A 142 -0.72 -6.84 -19.22
N GLY A 143 0.50 -6.45 -19.58
CA GLY A 143 0.78 -5.60 -20.74
C GLY A 143 0.77 -4.09 -20.41
N ILE A 144 0.92 -3.73 -19.14
CA ILE A 144 1.08 -2.35 -18.71
C ILE A 144 2.44 -1.83 -19.20
N ASP A 145 2.44 -0.68 -19.87
CA ASP A 145 3.66 -0.09 -20.45
C ASP A 145 4.39 0.79 -19.45
N ILE A 146 3.65 1.49 -18.60
CA ILE A 146 4.18 2.43 -17.60
C ILE A 146 3.50 2.17 -16.27
N VAL A 147 4.28 2.09 -15.21
CA VAL A 147 3.75 2.02 -13.84
C VAL A 147 4.09 3.32 -13.11
N ARG A 148 3.05 3.99 -12.61
CA ARG A 148 3.20 5.07 -11.64
C ARG A 148 3.08 4.49 -10.24
N ILE A 149 4.12 4.60 -9.42
CA ILE A 149 4.08 4.11 -8.04
C ILE A 149 3.55 5.25 -7.15
N ASP A 150 2.41 5.03 -6.55
CA ASP A 150 1.81 5.97 -5.60
C ASP A 150 2.47 5.90 -4.23
N ALA A 151 2.43 7.04 -3.49
CA ALA A 151 2.91 7.16 -2.11
C ALA A 151 4.36 6.73 -1.88
N VAL A 152 5.21 6.73 -2.92
CA VAL A 152 6.63 6.30 -2.87
C VAL A 152 7.41 6.91 -1.70
N PRO A 153 7.30 8.22 -1.39
CA PRO A 153 8.07 8.84 -0.32
C PRO A 153 7.87 8.19 1.06
N TYR A 154 6.76 7.50 1.26
CA TYR A 154 6.32 6.98 2.55
C TYR A 154 6.61 5.50 2.78
N ILE A 155 7.13 4.76 1.79
CA ILE A 155 7.30 3.30 1.85
C ILE A 155 8.15 2.84 3.04
N TRP A 156 9.19 3.61 3.43
CA TRP A 156 10.06 3.26 4.55
C TRP A 156 9.76 4.11 5.79
N LYS A 157 9.70 3.41 6.95
CA LYS A 157 9.44 4.04 8.25
C LYS A 157 10.66 3.89 9.16
N GLU A 158 11.07 5.00 9.78
CA GLU A 158 12.18 5.02 10.72
C GLU A 158 11.92 6.02 11.86
N LEU A 159 12.02 5.52 13.08
CA LEU A 159 11.76 6.31 14.28
C LEU A 159 12.73 7.50 14.35
N GLY A 160 12.22 8.66 14.79
CA GLY A 160 13.01 9.88 14.88
C GLY A 160 13.22 10.62 13.55
N THR A 161 12.60 10.15 12.48
CA THR A 161 12.63 10.81 11.17
C THR A 161 11.23 11.28 10.75
N THR A 162 11.15 11.99 9.63
CA THR A 162 9.86 12.39 9.04
C THR A 162 9.15 11.25 8.32
N CYS A 163 9.76 10.06 8.19
CA CYS A 163 9.28 8.93 7.37
C CYS A 163 8.95 9.32 5.92
N ARG A 164 9.67 10.30 5.37
CA ARG A 164 9.51 10.77 3.99
C ARG A 164 10.85 10.83 3.27
N ASN A 165 10.90 10.31 2.05
CA ASN A 165 12.08 10.37 1.16
C ASN A 165 13.37 9.83 1.79
N LEU A 166 13.27 8.83 2.66
CA LEU A 166 14.45 8.23 3.29
C LEU A 166 15.28 7.45 2.27
N GLN A 167 16.58 7.28 2.55
CA GLN A 167 17.52 6.61 1.64
C GLN A 167 17.07 5.22 1.22
N GLN A 168 16.41 4.48 2.11
CA GLN A 168 15.88 3.16 1.87
C GLN A 168 14.77 3.15 0.80
N VAL A 169 13.97 4.20 0.71
CA VAL A 169 12.97 4.38 -0.36
C VAL A 169 13.63 4.34 -1.73
N HIS A 170 14.72 5.07 -1.90
CA HIS A 170 15.48 5.09 -3.15
C HIS A 170 16.10 3.72 -3.48
N THR A 171 16.52 2.97 -2.45
CA THR A 171 17.03 1.61 -2.62
C THR A 171 15.94 0.67 -3.12
N ILE A 172 14.75 0.70 -2.48
CA ILE A 172 13.59 -0.10 -2.89
C ILE A 172 13.22 0.20 -4.35
N VAL A 173 13.10 1.48 -4.72
CA VAL A 173 12.76 1.89 -6.10
C VAL A 173 13.82 1.42 -7.12
N ARG A 174 15.11 1.45 -6.77
CA ARG A 174 16.16 0.92 -7.66
C ARG A 174 16.05 -0.60 -7.85
N MET A 175 15.61 -1.33 -6.82
CA MET A 175 15.42 -2.79 -6.92
C MET A 175 14.20 -3.16 -7.79
N MET A 176 13.26 -2.22 -7.98
CA MET A 176 12.08 -2.40 -8.85
C MET A 176 12.39 -2.14 -10.33
N ARG A 177 13.49 -1.48 -10.62
CA ARG A 177 13.93 -1.11 -11.98
C ARG A 177 14.77 -2.24 -12.61
#